data_38514a1687c0b565f35b1f7d08e156fb
#
_entry.id   38514a1687c0b565f35b1f7d08e156fb
#
_cell.length_a   1.000
_cell.length_b   1.000
_cell.length_c   1.000
_cell.angle_alpha   90.00
_cell.angle_beta   90.00
_cell.angle_gamma   90.00
#
_symmetry.space_group_name_H-M   'P 1'
#
loop_
_entity.id
_entity.type
_entity.pdbx_description
1 polymer ?
#
loop_
_entity_poly.entity_id
_entity_poly.type
_entity_poly.pdbx_seq_one_letter_code
_entity_poly.pdbx_strand_id
1 'polypeptide(L)'
;MLTKCPECELQVSDKALTCPHCGYPLSKQSQVRPRTTKRRRLPNGFGSITEIKNKPLRNRFRARVTVGKTPEGKPILKSLKPQSFFSSYNEAYEALIEYNRNPYDLDDDLTVEQLYEKWSNEYFSKISSSAARTVTAAWSYCSSIYDMRAKDVRARHIKGCINEGYRIETKGKEKGKKIYPSSGIKSRIKSTFNLMLDYAEEYEIVDKNYARTFNVSDDIIEDIENSKKPHIIFTNDEVDKIWDNVGGVKYADWLIIQIYMGWRPQELATLRLDEIHLDEWYMKAGMKTDAGKQRIVPIHEKIKGLVKMNYDKAMELGSPYLFNDKGQTHAGSYRVTYDKYKTRFDKVIQQLKLNPNHRPHDPRMTFITRCKRANVDEYALKEMVGHSIQDITESTYTERDVEWLREDLEKMQ
;
A
#
# COMPACT_ATOMS: atom_id res chain seq x y z
N MET A 1 -26.21 -60.77 63.56
CA MET A 1 -26.94 -61.84 62.84
C MET A 1 -25.95 -62.66 62.01
N LEU A 2 -26.30 -63.90 61.65
CA LEU A 2 -25.49 -64.69 60.72
C LEU A 2 -26.11 -64.54 59.32
N THR A 3 -25.25 -64.33 58.29
CA THR A 3 -25.61 -64.31 56.87
C THR A 3 -24.77 -65.31 56.09
N LYS A 4 -25.22 -65.73 54.93
CA LYS A 4 -24.42 -66.62 54.08
C LYS A 4 -23.39 -65.82 53.26
N CYS A 5 -22.17 -66.32 53.16
CA CYS A 5 -21.14 -65.81 52.29
C CYS A 5 -21.57 -66.05 50.87
N PRO A 6 -21.52 -65.00 49.98
CA PRO A 6 -21.90 -65.13 48.57
C PRO A 6 -20.97 -66.03 47.74
N GLU A 7 -19.76 -66.33 48.23
CA GLU A 7 -18.77 -67.13 47.52
C GLU A 7 -18.76 -68.61 47.97
N CYS A 8 -18.72 -68.86 49.26
CA CYS A 8 -18.63 -70.22 49.75
C CYS A 8 -19.90 -70.75 50.47
N GLU A 9 -20.98 -69.97 50.51
CA GLU A 9 -22.29 -70.21 51.08
C GLU A 9 -22.32 -70.59 52.60
N LEU A 10 -21.16 -70.56 53.26
CA LEU A 10 -21.06 -70.84 54.72
C LEU A 10 -21.56 -69.62 55.51
N GLN A 11 -22.05 -69.89 56.72
CA GLN A 11 -22.58 -68.84 57.60
C GLN A 11 -21.45 -67.99 58.20
N VAL A 12 -21.59 -66.72 58.07
CA VAL A 12 -20.64 -65.72 58.55
C VAL A 12 -21.36 -64.60 59.30
N SER A 13 -20.66 -63.89 60.16
CA SER A 13 -21.26 -62.74 60.84
C SER A 13 -21.53 -61.60 59.82
N ASP A 14 -22.69 -60.97 59.96
CA ASP A 14 -23.06 -59.78 59.17
C ASP A 14 -22.13 -58.56 59.40
N LYS A 15 -21.31 -58.64 60.45
CA LYS A 15 -20.30 -57.66 60.83
C LYS A 15 -18.88 -58.03 60.35
N ALA A 16 -18.69 -59.20 59.77
CA ALA A 16 -17.39 -59.64 59.30
C ALA A 16 -16.95 -58.85 58.09
N LEU A 17 -15.74 -58.33 58.08
CA LEU A 17 -15.16 -57.53 56.91
C LEU A 17 -14.77 -58.51 55.82
N THR A 18 -14.35 -59.72 56.14
CA THR A 18 -13.99 -60.75 55.17
C THR A 18 -14.58 -62.09 55.67
N CYS A 19 -14.88 -62.98 54.76
CA CYS A 19 -15.32 -64.37 55.14
C CYS A 19 -14.18 -65.14 55.77
N PRO A 20 -14.34 -65.68 57.01
CA PRO A 20 -13.28 -66.42 57.66
C PRO A 20 -13.02 -67.81 57.03
N HIS A 21 -13.89 -68.27 56.14
CA HIS A 21 -13.79 -69.57 55.49
C HIS A 21 -13.08 -69.48 54.10
N CYS A 22 -13.36 -68.47 53.32
CA CYS A 22 -12.81 -68.34 51.95
C CYS A 22 -12.08 -67.01 51.65
N GLY A 23 -12.05 -66.10 52.63
CA GLY A 23 -11.39 -64.82 52.45
C GLY A 23 -12.20 -63.82 51.66
N TYR A 24 -13.42 -64.10 51.18
CA TYR A 24 -14.23 -63.18 50.38
C TYR A 24 -14.58 -61.94 51.21
N PRO A 25 -14.39 -60.72 50.63
CA PRO A 25 -14.66 -59.46 51.29
C PRO A 25 -16.17 -59.23 51.41
N LEU A 26 -16.70 -59.23 52.63
CA LEU A 26 -18.11 -59.09 52.95
C LEU A 26 -18.55 -57.67 53.23
N SER A 27 -17.61 -56.77 53.50
CA SER A 27 -17.90 -55.35 53.60
C SER A 27 -18.20 -54.80 52.21
N LYS A 28 -19.34 -54.12 52.03
CA LYS A 28 -19.56 -53.23 50.84
C LYS A 28 -18.40 -52.22 50.80
N GLN A 29 -17.43 -52.47 49.93
CA GLN A 29 -16.43 -51.45 49.62
C GLN A 29 -17.21 -50.22 49.35
N SER A 30 -17.08 -49.20 50.19
CA SER A 30 -17.51 -47.85 49.84
C SER A 30 -16.87 -47.56 48.48
N GLN A 31 -17.71 -47.44 47.47
CA GLN A 31 -17.25 -46.99 46.17
C GLN A 31 -16.47 -45.68 46.42
N VAL A 32 -15.15 -45.77 46.41
CA VAL A 32 -14.29 -44.60 46.41
C VAL A 32 -14.67 -43.85 45.13
N ARG A 33 -15.51 -42.85 45.26
CA ARG A 33 -15.76 -41.91 44.16
C ARG A 33 -14.39 -41.44 43.71
N PRO A 34 -13.99 -41.62 42.41
CA PRO A 34 -12.70 -41.18 41.97
C PRO A 34 -12.60 -39.69 42.35
N ARG A 35 -11.58 -39.31 43.12
CA ARG A 35 -11.28 -37.93 43.46
C ARG A 35 -11.19 -37.22 42.11
N THR A 36 -12.23 -36.41 41.77
CA THR A 36 -12.15 -35.51 40.62
C THR A 36 -10.98 -34.60 40.90
N THR A 37 -9.84 -34.86 40.23
CA THR A 37 -8.70 -33.98 40.28
C THR A 37 -9.21 -32.60 39.89
N LYS A 38 -9.18 -31.65 40.84
CA LYS A 38 -9.61 -30.27 40.60
C LYS A 38 -8.80 -29.78 39.39
N ARG A 39 -9.49 -29.49 38.28
CA ARG A 39 -8.85 -28.94 37.05
C ARG A 39 -8.01 -27.76 37.49
N ARG A 40 -6.75 -27.67 37.02
CA ARG A 40 -5.86 -26.55 37.29
C ARG A 40 -6.53 -25.25 36.84
N ARG A 41 -6.50 -24.25 37.70
CA ARG A 41 -7.05 -22.92 37.35
C ARG A 41 -6.12 -22.29 36.31
N LEU A 42 -6.67 -21.85 35.18
CA LEU A 42 -5.90 -21.17 34.14
C LEU A 42 -5.46 -19.77 34.64
N PRO A 43 -4.26 -19.33 34.27
CA PRO A 43 -3.81 -17.95 34.58
C PRO A 43 -4.79 -16.91 34.04
N ASN A 44 -4.80 -15.73 34.66
CA ASN A 44 -5.61 -14.62 34.17
C ASN A 44 -5.14 -14.19 32.76
N GLY A 45 -6.09 -14.04 31.82
CA GLY A 45 -5.80 -13.68 30.44
C GLY A 45 -5.46 -14.87 29.53
N PHE A 46 -5.20 -16.09 30.11
CA PHE A 46 -4.81 -17.26 29.32
C PHE A 46 -5.91 -17.79 28.40
N GLY A 47 -7.18 -17.54 28.76
CA GLY A 47 -8.34 -18.05 28.05
C GLY A 47 -9.24 -18.92 28.92
N SER A 48 -10.18 -19.62 28.31
CA SER A 48 -11.13 -20.47 29.01
C SER A 48 -11.44 -21.75 28.23
N ILE A 49 -11.60 -22.87 28.95
CA ILE A 49 -12.07 -24.15 28.41
C ILE A 49 -13.42 -24.46 29.04
N THR A 50 -14.43 -24.60 28.20
CA THR A 50 -15.81 -24.89 28.65
C THR A 50 -16.26 -26.24 28.10
N GLU A 51 -16.73 -27.12 28.98
CA GLU A 51 -17.34 -28.40 28.58
C GLU A 51 -18.83 -28.20 28.29
N ILE A 52 -19.25 -28.55 27.07
CA ILE A 52 -20.67 -28.51 26.69
C ILE A 52 -21.33 -29.82 27.03
N LYS A 53 -22.17 -29.84 28.09
CA LYS A 53 -22.81 -31.02 28.61
C LYS A 53 -24.21 -31.30 28.02
N ASN A 54 -24.85 -30.27 27.46
CA ASN A 54 -26.27 -30.35 27.08
C ASN A 54 -26.50 -30.81 25.64
N LYS A 55 -25.45 -31.22 24.93
CA LYS A 55 -25.55 -31.72 23.54
C LYS A 55 -24.60 -32.94 23.38
N PRO A 56 -25.01 -33.98 22.62
CA PRO A 56 -24.17 -35.13 22.32
C PRO A 56 -23.12 -34.74 21.24
N LEU A 57 -22.09 -34.02 21.67
CA LEU A 57 -21.00 -33.59 20.75
C LEU A 57 -19.81 -34.56 20.93
N ARG A 58 -19.20 -35.00 19.81
CA ARG A 58 -17.97 -35.77 19.80
C ARG A 58 -16.84 -34.95 20.43
N ASN A 59 -16.73 -33.66 20.04
CA ASN A 59 -15.77 -32.69 20.57
C ASN A 59 -16.50 -31.71 21.48
N ARG A 60 -16.51 -31.96 22.79
CA ARG A 60 -17.33 -31.19 23.77
C ARG A 60 -16.58 -30.11 24.54
N PHE A 61 -15.26 -30.03 24.40
CA PHE A 61 -14.43 -29.02 25.08
C PHE A 61 -14.17 -27.85 24.17
N ARG A 62 -14.78 -26.70 24.49
CA ARG A 62 -14.60 -25.47 23.72
C ARG A 62 -13.49 -24.62 24.33
N ALA A 63 -12.45 -24.30 23.54
CA ALA A 63 -11.39 -23.40 23.93
C ALA A 63 -11.68 -21.97 23.39
N ARG A 64 -11.49 -20.97 24.27
CA ARG A 64 -11.62 -19.54 23.94
C ARG A 64 -10.48 -18.77 24.58
N VAL A 65 -9.97 -17.75 23.88
CA VAL A 65 -8.92 -16.85 24.37
C VAL A 65 -9.51 -15.49 24.70
N THR A 66 -8.84 -14.78 25.62
CA THR A 66 -9.21 -13.40 25.96
C THR A 66 -8.45 -12.46 25.07
N VAL A 67 -9.15 -11.72 24.18
CA VAL A 67 -8.54 -10.77 23.22
C VAL A 67 -8.60 -9.32 23.71
N GLY A 68 -9.27 -9.03 24.80
CA GLY A 68 -9.39 -7.69 25.36
C GLY A 68 -10.38 -7.66 26.54
N LYS A 69 -10.72 -6.43 26.97
CA LYS A 69 -11.75 -6.19 27.99
C LYS A 69 -12.72 -5.13 27.48
N THR A 70 -13.99 -5.27 27.84
CA THR A 70 -14.97 -4.22 27.60
C THR A 70 -14.69 -2.99 28.50
N PRO A 71 -15.29 -1.82 28.22
CA PRO A 71 -15.16 -0.65 29.09
C PRO A 71 -15.55 -0.93 30.56
N GLU A 72 -16.44 -1.92 30.80
CA GLU A 72 -16.87 -2.35 32.13
C GLU A 72 -15.92 -3.41 32.74
N GLY A 73 -14.77 -3.69 32.10
CA GLY A 73 -13.75 -4.61 32.59
C GLY A 73 -14.03 -6.10 32.36
N LYS A 74 -15.09 -6.47 31.61
CA LYS A 74 -15.40 -7.89 31.30
C LYS A 74 -14.50 -8.40 30.18
N PRO A 75 -13.99 -9.65 30.25
CA PRO A 75 -13.14 -10.20 29.21
C PRO A 75 -13.92 -10.42 27.88
N ILE A 76 -13.36 -9.96 26.77
CA ILE A 76 -13.83 -10.29 25.42
C ILE A 76 -13.20 -11.61 25.02
N LEU A 77 -14.04 -12.63 24.81
CA LEU A 77 -13.61 -13.99 24.51
C LEU A 77 -13.84 -14.33 23.05
N LYS A 78 -12.80 -14.72 22.31
CA LYS A 78 -12.89 -15.30 20.97
C LYS A 78 -12.63 -16.81 21.01
N SER A 79 -13.30 -17.57 20.15
CA SER A 79 -13.06 -19.01 20.02
C SER A 79 -11.70 -19.25 19.39
N LEU A 80 -10.95 -20.23 19.91
CA LEU A 80 -9.67 -20.63 19.34
C LEU A 80 -9.87 -21.19 17.93
N LYS A 81 -8.93 -20.97 17.06
CA LYS A 81 -8.95 -21.41 15.65
C LYS A 81 -7.59 -22.05 15.27
N PRO A 82 -7.51 -22.85 14.24
CA PRO A 82 -8.57 -23.27 13.32
C PRO A 82 -9.62 -24.19 13.95
N GLN A 83 -9.31 -24.81 15.12
CA GLN A 83 -10.19 -25.71 15.84
C GLN A 83 -10.61 -25.10 17.17
N SER A 84 -11.93 -24.95 17.38
CA SER A 84 -12.50 -24.41 18.62
C SER A 84 -12.97 -25.48 19.62
N PHE A 85 -13.29 -26.67 19.11
CA PHE A 85 -13.86 -27.76 19.88
C PHE A 85 -12.95 -29.00 19.84
N PHE A 86 -12.68 -29.55 20.98
CA PHE A 86 -11.75 -30.67 21.21
C PHE A 86 -12.42 -31.87 21.89
N SER A 87 -11.87 -33.06 21.70
CA SER A 87 -12.41 -34.27 22.26
C SER A 87 -12.14 -34.36 23.78
N SER A 88 -11.02 -33.80 24.22
CA SER A 88 -10.59 -33.79 25.62
C SER A 88 -10.23 -32.39 26.12
N TYR A 89 -10.24 -32.26 27.47
CA TYR A 89 -9.76 -31.03 28.13
C TYR A 89 -8.27 -30.76 27.84
N ASN A 90 -7.46 -31.82 27.78
CA ASN A 90 -6.02 -31.71 27.60
C ASN A 90 -5.69 -31.18 26.18
N GLU A 91 -6.34 -31.69 25.13
CA GLU A 91 -6.19 -31.17 23.77
C GLU A 91 -6.56 -29.70 23.70
N ALA A 92 -7.68 -29.28 24.30
CA ALA A 92 -8.09 -27.88 24.37
C ALA A 92 -7.08 -27.01 25.13
N TYR A 93 -6.43 -27.57 26.15
CA TYR A 93 -5.42 -26.88 26.94
C TYR A 93 -4.10 -26.73 26.19
N GLU A 94 -3.63 -27.75 25.48
CA GLU A 94 -2.45 -27.71 24.63
C GLU A 94 -2.61 -26.67 23.51
N ALA A 95 -3.78 -26.66 22.87
CA ALA A 95 -4.09 -25.65 21.85
C ALA A 95 -4.08 -24.21 22.39
N LEU A 96 -4.53 -23.98 23.63
CA LEU A 96 -4.41 -22.69 24.30
C LEU A 96 -2.96 -22.35 24.65
N ILE A 97 -2.13 -23.31 25.02
CA ILE A 97 -0.69 -23.10 25.26
C ILE A 97 -0.03 -22.66 23.99
N GLU A 98 -0.28 -23.33 22.86
CA GLU A 98 0.31 -23.02 21.58
C GLU A 98 -0.10 -21.61 21.12
N TYR A 99 -1.38 -21.27 21.22
CA TYR A 99 -1.84 -19.91 20.95
C TYR A 99 -1.13 -18.85 21.81
N ASN A 100 -0.96 -19.10 23.12
CA ASN A 100 -0.32 -18.13 24.02
C ASN A 100 1.20 -18.02 23.82
N ARG A 101 1.85 -19.04 23.23
CA ARG A 101 3.26 -18.98 22.79
C ARG A 101 3.43 -18.18 21.51
N ASN A 102 2.56 -18.41 20.56
CA ASN A 102 2.53 -17.78 19.23
C ASN A 102 1.14 -17.22 18.94
N PRO A 103 0.77 -16.04 19.46
CA PRO A 103 -0.54 -15.47 19.21
C PRO A 103 -0.72 -15.16 17.72
N TYR A 104 -1.78 -15.69 17.13
CA TYR A 104 -2.19 -15.42 15.75
C TYR A 104 -3.56 -14.74 15.72
N ASP A 105 -3.91 -14.13 14.58
CA ASP A 105 -5.18 -13.45 14.42
C ASP A 105 -6.34 -14.46 14.41
N LEU A 106 -7.32 -14.24 15.28
CA LEU A 106 -8.51 -15.10 15.41
C LEU A 106 -9.68 -14.63 14.52
N ASP A 107 -9.49 -13.57 13.76
CA ASP A 107 -10.49 -13.01 12.86
C ASP A 107 -10.42 -13.65 11.47
N ASP A 108 -10.56 -14.99 11.38
CA ASP A 108 -10.58 -15.74 10.11
C ASP A 108 -11.76 -15.45 9.19
N ASP A 109 -12.78 -14.78 9.68
CA ASP A 109 -13.98 -14.48 8.90
C ASP A 109 -14.02 -13.03 8.45
N LEU A 110 -12.84 -12.40 8.26
CA LEU A 110 -12.77 -11.07 7.68
C LEU A 110 -13.46 -11.09 6.30
N THR A 111 -14.33 -10.11 6.07
CA THR A 111 -14.80 -9.84 4.72
C THR A 111 -13.67 -9.24 3.88
N VAL A 112 -13.83 -9.27 2.57
CA VAL A 112 -12.84 -8.66 1.64
C VAL A 112 -12.72 -7.16 1.91
N GLU A 113 -13.79 -6.49 2.30
CA GLU A 113 -13.78 -5.07 2.69
C GLU A 113 -12.97 -4.86 3.97
N GLN A 114 -13.20 -5.64 5.01
CA GLN A 114 -12.45 -5.57 6.26
C GLN A 114 -10.96 -5.88 6.06
N LEU A 115 -10.64 -6.86 5.20
CA LEU A 115 -9.26 -7.14 4.82
C LEU A 115 -8.63 -5.93 4.11
N TYR A 116 -9.35 -5.30 3.18
CA TYR A 116 -8.87 -4.10 2.49
C TYR A 116 -8.62 -2.96 3.47
N GLU A 117 -9.52 -2.70 4.40
CA GLU A 117 -9.34 -1.66 5.42
C GLU A 117 -8.10 -1.92 6.28
N LYS A 118 -7.94 -3.15 6.78
CA LYS A 118 -6.78 -3.54 7.59
C LYS A 118 -5.47 -3.37 6.82
N TRP A 119 -5.39 -3.91 5.62
CA TRP A 119 -4.23 -3.80 4.74
C TRP A 119 -3.93 -2.36 4.33
N SER A 120 -4.95 -1.62 3.87
CA SER A 120 -4.76 -0.28 3.34
C SER A 120 -4.30 0.71 4.40
N ASN A 121 -4.76 0.60 5.64
CA ASN A 121 -4.30 1.43 6.76
C ASN A 121 -2.79 1.30 6.97
N GLU A 122 -2.25 0.09 6.87
CA GLU A 122 -0.82 -0.14 6.98
C GLU A 122 -0.08 0.26 5.70
N TYR A 123 -0.57 -0.17 4.55
CA TYR A 123 0.08 0.05 3.26
C TYR A 123 0.16 1.53 2.87
N PHE A 124 -0.89 2.32 3.13
CA PHE A 124 -0.95 3.73 2.77
C PHE A 124 0.02 4.60 3.58
N SER A 125 0.43 4.17 4.77
CA SER A 125 1.47 4.85 5.53
C SER A 125 2.86 4.78 4.87
N LYS A 126 3.07 3.76 4.02
CA LYS A 126 4.36 3.46 3.36
C LYS A 126 4.46 4.03 1.93
N ILE A 127 3.37 4.57 1.38
CA ILE A 127 3.32 5.04 0.00
C ILE A 127 2.87 6.51 -0.10
N SER A 128 3.08 7.12 -1.27
CA SER A 128 2.61 8.48 -1.51
C SER A 128 1.08 8.58 -1.55
N SER A 129 0.53 9.73 -1.15
CA SER A 129 -0.90 10.00 -1.22
C SER A 129 -1.49 9.86 -2.64
N SER A 130 -0.69 10.07 -3.67
CA SER A 130 -1.09 9.86 -5.06
C SER A 130 -1.25 8.37 -5.38
N ALA A 131 -0.31 7.53 -4.92
CA ALA A 131 -0.40 6.08 -5.08
C ALA A 131 -1.60 5.52 -4.30
N ALA A 132 -1.81 5.96 -3.06
CA ALA A 132 -2.98 5.58 -2.26
C ALA A 132 -4.30 5.91 -2.97
N ARG A 133 -4.44 7.12 -3.53
CA ARG A 133 -5.62 7.50 -4.33
C ARG A 133 -5.86 6.59 -5.54
N THR A 134 -4.80 6.12 -6.19
CA THR A 134 -4.89 5.21 -7.34
C THR A 134 -5.40 3.83 -6.91
N VAL A 135 -4.94 3.32 -5.76
CA VAL A 135 -5.41 2.07 -5.15
C VAL A 135 -6.88 2.19 -4.75
N THR A 136 -7.24 3.27 -4.05
CA THR A 136 -8.64 3.53 -3.62
C THR A 136 -9.57 3.64 -4.84
N ALA A 137 -9.14 4.30 -5.92
CA ALA A 137 -9.91 4.39 -7.14
C ALA A 137 -10.15 3.00 -7.78
N ALA A 138 -9.13 2.14 -7.82
CA ALA A 138 -9.28 0.77 -8.31
C ALA A 138 -10.20 -0.07 -7.41
N TRP A 139 -10.07 0.07 -6.10
CA TRP A 139 -10.92 -0.62 -5.11
C TRP A 139 -12.40 -0.32 -5.30
N SER A 140 -12.77 0.93 -5.62
CA SER A 140 -14.16 1.34 -5.80
C SER A 140 -14.95 0.55 -6.86
N TYR A 141 -14.28 -0.21 -7.71
CA TYR A 141 -14.90 -1.08 -8.73
C TYR A 141 -15.13 -2.52 -8.24
N CYS A 142 -14.75 -2.84 -7.02
CA CYS A 142 -14.76 -4.21 -6.48
C CYS A 142 -15.93 -4.48 -5.52
N SER A 143 -16.92 -3.60 -5.45
CA SER A 143 -18.03 -3.67 -4.49
C SER A 143 -18.83 -4.98 -4.52
N SER A 144 -18.82 -5.69 -5.65
CA SER A 144 -19.51 -6.98 -5.79
C SER A 144 -19.00 -8.10 -4.88
N ILE A 145 -17.82 -7.94 -4.29
CA ILE A 145 -17.22 -8.95 -3.42
C ILE A 145 -16.88 -8.43 -2.01
N TYR A 146 -17.29 -7.21 -1.67
CA TYR A 146 -16.96 -6.61 -0.36
C TYR A 146 -17.40 -7.48 0.82
N ASP A 147 -18.63 -7.99 0.78
CA ASP A 147 -19.23 -8.83 1.84
C ASP A 147 -18.75 -10.29 1.80
N MET A 148 -17.98 -10.69 0.78
CA MET A 148 -17.43 -12.04 0.67
C MET A 148 -16.39 -12.26 1.73
N ARG A 149 -16.30 -13.47 2.33
CA ARG A 149 -15.20 -13.80 3.22
C ARG A 149 -13.88 -13.84 2.46
N ALA A 150 -12.83 -13.23 3.01
CA ALA A 150 -11.52 -13.13 2.37
C ALA A 150 -10.96 -14.51 1.96
N LYS A 151 -11.12 -15.52 2.81
CA LYS A 151 -10.69 -16.90 2.54
C LYS A 151 -11.40 -17.60 1.39
N ASP A 152 -12.58 -17.11 0.99
CA ASP A 152 -13.35 -17.69 -0.11
C ASP A 152 -13.04 -17.01 -1.46
N VAL A 153 -12.19 -15.99 -1.48
CA VAL A 153 -11.75 -15.32 -2.70
C VAL A 153 -10.98 -16.30 -3.59
N ARG A 154 -11.33 -16.33 -4.87
CA ARG A 154 -10.67 -17.13 -5.92
C ARG A 154 -10.40 -16.26 -7.13
N ALA A 155 -9.54 -16.70 -8.01
CA ALA A 155 -9.18 -15.98 -9.25
C ALA A 155 -10.40 -15.51 -10.05
N ARG A 156 -11.47 -16.31 -10.11
CA ARG A 156 -12.73 -15.95 -10.82
C ARG A 156 -13.39 -14.69 -10.26
N HIS A 157 -13.34 -14.48 -8.94
CA HIS A 157 -13.97 -13.31 -8.30
C HIS A 157 -13.19 -12.05 -8.62
N ILE A 158 -11.85 -12.13 -8.61
CA ILE A 158 -10.97 -11.02 -8.98
C ILE A 158 -11.12 -10.68 -10.47
N LYS A 159 -11.18 -11.70 -11.34
CA LYS A 159 -11.48 -11.53 -12.77
C LYS A 159 -12.85 -10.89 -12.99
N GLY A 160 -13.85 -11.23 -12.17
CA GLY A 160 -15.18 -10.56 -12.19
C GLY A 160 -15.06 -9.07 -11.91
N CYS A 161 -14.29 -8.66 -10.89
CA CYS A 161 -14.04 -7.24 -10.61
C CYS A 161 -13.31 -6.54 -11.76
N ILE A 162 -12.38 -7.21 -12.43
CA ILE A 162 -11.64 -6.66 -13.58
C ILE A 162 -12.54 -6.47 -14.81
N ASN A 163 -13.37 -7.46 -15.13
CA ASN A 163 -14.13 -7.48 -16.37
C ASN A 163 -15.50 -6.82 -16.26
N GLU A 164 -16.18 -7.01 -15.12
CA GLU A 164 -17.58 -6.64 -14.90
C GLU A 164 -17.76 -5.61 -13.78
N GLY A 165 -16.69 -5.31 -13.04
CA GLY A 165 -16.73 -4.35 -11.94
C GLY A 165 -17.18 -2.97 -12.40
N TYR A 166 -17.94 -2.28 -11.57
CA TYR A 166 -18.37 -0.90 -11.82
C TYR A 166 -18.49 -0.13 -10.52
N ARG A 167 -18.44 1.19 -10.62
CA ARG A 167 -18.80 2.09 -9.53
C ARG A 167 -19.99 2.96 -9.93
N ILE A 168 -20.72 3.45 -8.95
CA ILE A 168 -21.78 4.44 -9.19
C ILE A 168 -21.16 5.83 -9.05
N GLU A 169 -21.33 6.66 -10.08
CA GLU A 169 -20.87 8.04 -10.02
C GLU A 169 -21.73 8.87 -9.03
N THR A 170 -21.07 9.54 -8.09
CA THR A 170 -21.75 10.26 -7.01
C THR A 170 -21.89 11.76 -7.26
N LYS A 171 -21.17 12.30 -8.26
CA LYS A 171 -21.09 13.76 -8.53
C LYS A 171 -21.22 14.08 -10.01
N GLY A 172 -21.52 15.32 -10.30
CA GLY A 172 -21.54 15.84 -11.68
C GLY A 172 -22.72 15.37 -12.53
N LYS A 173 -22.58 15.52 -13.86
CA LYS A 173 -23.63 15.22 -14.85
C LYS A 173 -23.94 13.71 -14.99
N GLU A 174 -23.01 12.86 -14.60
CA GLU A 174 -23.11 11.40 -14.68
C GLU A 174 -23.58 10.76 -13.35
N LYS A 175 -24.03 11.56 -12.38
CA LYS A 175 -24.50 11.05 -11.07
C LYS A 175 -25.54 9.95 -11.24
N GLY A 176 -25.34 8.83 -10.54
CA GLY A 176 -26.21 7.66 -10.59
C GLY A 176 -25.92 6.67 -11.73
N LYS A 177 -25.04 7.01 -12.67
CA LYS A 177 -24.65 6.09 -13.74
C LYS A 177 -23.58 5.11 -13.28
N LYS A 178 -23.59 3.93 -13.90
CA LYS A 178 -22.53 2.94 -13.76
C LYS A 178 -21.34 3.36 -14.61
N ILE A 179 -20.18 3.46 -13.96
CA ILE A 179 -18.89 3.74 -14.62
C ILE A 179 -18.06 2.47 -14.56
N TYR A 180 -17.61 1.99 -15.70
CA TYR A 180 -16.74 0.82 -15.82
C TYR A 180 -15.26 1.21 -15.81
N PRO A 181 -14.35 0.31 -15.35
CA PRO A 181 -12.94 0.61 -15.26
C PRO A 181 -12.30 0.65 -16.65
N SER A 182 -11.46 1.66 -16.91
CA SER A 182 -10.56 1.65 -18.07
C SER A 182 -9.50 0.55 -17.94
N SER A 183 -8.85 0.16 -19.04
CA SER A 183 -7.81 -0.88 -19.06
C SER A 183 -6.70 -0.61 -18.04
N GLY A 184 -6.29 0.66 -17.86
CA GLY A 184 -5.34 1.05 -16.81
C GLY A 184 -5.86 0.82 -15.38
N ILE A 185 -7.15 1.05 -15.13
CA ILE A 185 -7.79 0.74 -13.84
C ILE A 185 -7.92 -0.77 -13.65
N LYS A 186 -8.27 -1.55 -14.69
CA LYS A 186 -8.32 -3.01 -14.65
C LYS A 186 -6.98 -3.62 -14.21
N SER A 187 -5.88 -3.15 -14.81
CA SER A 187 -4.53 -3.54 -14.39
C SER A 187 -4.23 -3.14 -12.93
N ARG A 188 -4.73 -1.98 -12.49
CA ARG A 188 -4.56 -1.53 -11.10
C ARG A 188 -5.38 -2.37 -10.12
N ILE A 189 -6.61 -2.79 -10.46
CA ILE A 189 -7.40 -3.74 -9.66
C ILE A 189 -6.59 -5.01 -9.41
N LYS A 190 -6.01 -5.59 -10.48
CA LYS A 190 -5.15 -6.77 -10.37
C LYS A 190 -3.97 -6.55 -9.41
N SER A 191 -3.26 -5.43 -9.56
CA SER A 191 -2.13 -5.08 -8.69
C SER A 191 -2.56 -4.89 -7.23
N THR A 192 -3.73 -4.29 -6.99
CA THR A 192 -4.28 -4.09 -5.65
C THR A 192 -4.56 -5.43 -4.96
N PHE A 193 -5.21 -6.38 -5.67
CA PHE A 193 -5.42 -7.72 -5.14
C PHE A 193 -4.13 -8.50 -4.93
N ASN A 194 -3.12 -8.35 -5.80
CA ASN A 194 -1.81 -8.98 -5.57
C ASN A 194 -1.25 -8.57 -4.20
N LEU A 195 -1.17 -7.26 -3.93
CA LEU A 195 -0.58 -6.73 -2.70
C LEU A 195 -1.42 -7.04 -1.46
N MET A 196 -2.75 -6.90 -1.56
CA MET A 196 -3.65 -7.17 -0.45
C MET A 196 -3.68 -8.66 -0.07
N LEU A 197 -3.65 -9.56 -1.05
CA LEU A 197 -3.66 -10.99 -0.78
C LEU A 197 -2.27 -11.53 -0.44
N ASP A 198 -1.16 -10.89 -0.85
CA ASP A 198 0.18 -11.18 -0.32
C ASP A 198 0.21 -10.89 1.19
N TYR A 199 -0.31 -9.74 1.62
CA TYR A 199 -0.49 -9.41 3.03
C TYR A 199 -1.38 -10.44 3.74
N ALA A 200 -2.50 -10.82 3.14
CA ALA A 200 -3.41 -11.80 3.75
C ALA A 200 -2.79 -13.20 3.88
N GLU A 201 -1.93 -13.61 2.96
CA GLU A 201 -1.17 -14.86 3.00
C GLU A 201 -0.06 -14.78 4.07
N GLU A 202 0.66 -13.68 4.17
CA GLU A 202 1.68 -13.43 5.20
C GLU A 202 1.09 -13.50 6.62
N TYR A 203 -0.13 -12.99 6.81
CA TYR A 203 -0.84 -13.02 8.09
C TYR A 203 -1.76 -14.25 8.26
N GLU A 204 -1.60 -15.26 7.41
CA GLU A 204 -2.37 -16.54 7.48
C GLU A 204 -3.90 -16.36 7.45
N ILE A 205 -4.38 -15.21 6.91
CA ILE A 205 -5.82 -14.92 6.71
C ILE A 205 -6.36 -15.75 5.54
N VAL A 206 -5.53 -16.01 4.55
CA VAL A 206 -5.83 -16.85 3.39
C VAL A 206 -4.71 -17.85 3.17
N ASP A 207 -5.04 -19.04 2.67
CA ASP A 207 -4.05 -20.10 2.42
C ASP A 207 -3.18 -19.83 1.18
N LYS A 208 -3.67 -18.99 0.25
CA LYS A 208 -3.01 -18.75 -1.04
C LYS A 208 -3.47 -17.45 -1.67
N ASN A 209 -2.53 -16.71 -2.24
CA ASN A 209 -2.83 -15.56 -3.07
C ASN A 209 -3.29 -15.98 -4.48
N TYR A 210 -4.60 -16.04 -4.68
CA TYR A 210 -5.20 -16.37 -5.97
C TYR A 210 -5.03 -15.26 -7.03
N ALA A 211 -4.71 -14.03 -6.65
CA ALA A 211 -4.40 -13.01 -7.62
C ALA A 211 -3.09 -13.29 -8.36
N ARG A 212 -2.14 -14.00 -7.78
CA ARG A 212 -0.88 -14.40 -8.40
C ARG A 212 -1.00 -15.56 -9.40
N THR A 213 -2.16 -16.21 -9.48
CA THR A 213 -2.36 -17.40 -10.34
C THR A 213 -2.74 -17.09 -11.79
N PHE A 214 -2.92 -15.82 -12.14
CA PHE A 214 -3.26 -15.39 -13.50
C PHE A 214 -2.64 -14.02 -13.81
N ASN A 215 -2.53 -13.70 -15.08
CA ASN A 215 -2.13 -12.39 -15.58
C ASN A 215 -3.34 -11.59 -16.08
N VAL A 216 -3.16 -10.29 -16.23
CA VAL A 216 -4.11 -9.44 -16.97
C VAL A 216 -4.13 -9.94 -18.41
N SER A 217 -5.29 -9.96 -19.06
CA SER A 217 -5.44 -10.44 -20.44
C SER A 217 -4.71 -9.55 -21.44
N ASP A 218 -4.28 -10.16 -22.55
CA ASP A 218 -3.46 -9.48 -23.56
C ASP A 218 -4.17 -8.30 -24.21
N ASP A 219 -5.49 -8.39 -24.41
CA ASP A 219 -6.34 -7.30 -24.89
C ASP A 219 -6.28 -6.05 -23.99
N ILE A 220 -6.29 -6.23 -22.66
CA ILE A 220 -6.15 -5.13 -21.71
C ILE A 220 -4.74 -4.52 -21.78
N ILE A 221 -3.70 -5.36 -21.95
CA ILE A 221 -2.32 -4.91 -22.10
C ILE A 221 -2.17 -4.10 -23.38
N GLU A 222 -2.68 -4.62 -24.48
CA GLU A 222 -2.67 -3.97 -25.79
C GLU A 222 -3.41 -2.63 -25.76
N ASP A 223 -4.59 -2.58 -25.16
CA ASP A 223 -5.33 -1.32 -24.96
C ASP A 223 -4.53 -0.29 -24.16
N ILE A 224 -3.82 -0.72 -23.11
CA ILE A 224 -2.96 0.18 -22.33
C ILE A 224 -1.82 0.71 -23.21
N GLU A 225 -1.20 -0.13 -24.01
CA GLU A 225 -0.11 0.25 -24.90
C GLU A 225 -0.60 1.20 -26.00
N ASN A 226 -1.70 0.87 -26.65
CA ASN A 226 -2.31 1.70 -27.70
C ASN A 226 -2.83 3.04 -27.18
N SER A 227 -3.23 3.10 -25.90
CA SER A 227 -3.63 4.36 -25.26
C SER A 227 -2.48 5.30 -24.89
N LYS A 228 -1.23 4.80 -24.89
CA LYS A 228 -0.04 5.59 -24.63
C LYS A 228 0.22 6.53 -25.82
N LYS A 229 -0.16 7.80 -25.67
CA LYS A 229 0.24 8.81 -26.64
C LYS A 229 1.75 9.03 -26.56
N PRO A 230 2.50 8.95 -27.67
CA PRO A 230 3.93 9.22 -27.66
C PRO A 230 4.21 10.64 -27.17
N HIS A 231 5.37 10.85 -26.57
CA HIS A 231 5.85 12.18 -26.27
C HIS A 231 6.29 12.87 -27.55
N ILE A 232 5.97 14.14 -27.67
CA ILE A 232 6.32 14.98 -28.82
C ILE A 232 7.37 15.98 -28.33
N ILE A 233 8.59 15.90 -28.88
CA ILE A 233 9.63 16.89 -28.57
C ILE A 233 9.30 18.23 -29.25
N PHE A 234 9.63 19.34 -28.61
CA PHE A 234 9.58 20.65 -29.23
C PHE A 234 10.64 20.73 -30.34
N THR A 235 10.24 21.23 -31.51
CA THR A 235 11.17 21.52 -32.58
C THR A 235 12.02 22.75 -32.24
N ASN A 236 13.13 22.98 -32.95
CA ASN A 236 13.94 24.18 -32.74
C ASN A 236 13.10 25.45 -33.02
N ASP A 237 12.34 25.48 -34.11
CA ASP A 237 11.46 26.58 -34.43
C ASP A 237 10.43 26.91 -33.36
N GLU A 238 9.90 25.88 -32.70
CA GLU A 238 8.98 26.03 -31.55
C GLU A 238 9.71 26.60 -30.32
N VAL A 239 10.92 26.13 -30.07
CA VAL A 239 11.74 26.63 -28.94
C VAL A 239 12.12 28.09 -29.21
N ASP A 240 12.59 28.44 -30.42
CA ASP A 240 12.92 29.80 -30.80
C ASP A 240 11.70 30.73 -30.71
N LYS A 241 10.54 30.26 -31.16
CA LYS A 241 9.28 30.98 -31.02
C LYS A 241 8.89 31.23 -29.55
N ILE A 242 9.14 30.28 -28.65
CA ILE A 242 8.91 30.52 -27.23
C ILE A 242 9.89 31.54 -26.68
N TRP A 243 11.19 31.47 -27.07
CA TRP A 243 12.23 32.44 -26.68
C TRP A 243 11.88 33.88 -27.11
N ASP A 244 11.50 34.09 -28.37
CA ASP A 244 11.14 35.39 -28.91
C ASP A 244 9.94 36.03 -28.20
N ASN A 245 9.14 35.23 -27.52
CA ASN A 245 7.96 35.67 -26.81
C ASN A 245 8.10 35.66 -25.28
N VAL A 246 9.30 35.42 -24.76
CA VAL A 246 9.57 35.60 -23.33
C VAL A 246 9.40 37.05 -22.94
N GLY A 247 8.64 37.32 -21.87
CA GLY A 247 8.26 38.67 -21.45
C GLY A 247 6.97 39.18 -22.11
N GLY A 248 6.66 38.78 -23.36
CA GLY A 248 5.40 39.10 -24.03
C GLY A 248 4.27 38.12 -23.73
N VAL A 249 4.58 36.83 -23.72
CA VAL A 249 3.63 35.77 -23.40
C VAL A 249 3.88 35.25 -21.98
N LYS A 250 2.87 35.35 -21.13
CA LYS A 250 2.95 34.93 -19.72
C LYS A 250 3.25 33.45 -19.62
N TYR A 251 4.22 33.06 -18.80
CA TYR A 251 4.69 31.68 -18.55
C TYR A 251 5.56 31.08 -19.68
N ALA A 252 5.91 31.81 -20.73
CA ALA A 252 6.84 31.34 -21.75
C ALA A 252 8.23 31.04 -21.14
N ASP A 253 8.65 31.86 -20.19
CA ASP A 253 9.86 31.69 -19.38
C ASP A 253 9.87 30.36 -18.59
N TRP A 254 8.73 29.94 -18.06
CA TRP A 254 8.62 28.65 -17.34
C TRP A 254 8.86 27.45 -18.27
N LEU A 255 8.34 27.50 -19.49
CA LEU A 255 8.59 26.46 -20.48
C LEU A 255 10.05 26.40 -20.89
N ILE A 256 10.67 27.54 -21.15
CA ILE A 256 12.10 27.60 -21.47
C ILE A 256 12.96 27.04 -20.34
N ILE A 257 12.71 27.45 -19.10
CA ILE A 257 13.42 26.90 -17.96
C ILE A 257 13.26 25.38 -17.91
N GLN A 258 12.08 24.82 -18.17
CA GLN A 258 11.87 23.38 -18.18
C GLN A 258 12.61 22.68 -19.34
N ILE A 259 12.64 23.28 -20.54
CA ILE A 259 13.35 22.75 -21.71
C ILE A 259 14.87 22.72 -21.48
N TYR A 260 15.43 23.67 -20.73
CA TYR A 260 16.85 23.74 -20.47
C TYR A 260 17.33 23.05 -19.21
N MET A 261 16.42 22.60 -18.32
CA MET A 261 16.79 21.94 -17.08
C MET A 261 16.22 20.53 -16.92
N GLY A 262 15.28 20.13 -17.74
CA GLY A 262 14.72 18.79 -17.75
C GLY A 262 13.95 18.37 -16.50
N TRP A 263 13.51 19.29 -15.65
CA TRP A 263 12.70 18.97 -14.46
C TRP A 263 11.37 18.33 -14.82
N ARG A 264 10.89 17.40 -13.96
CA ARG A 264 9.49 16.95 -14.08
C ARG A 264 8.55 18.10 -13.79
N PRO A 265 7.39 18.20 -14.46
CA PRO A 265 6.46 19.33 -14.31
C PRO A 265 6.09 19.63 -12.85
N GLN A 266 5.83 18.59 -12.05
CA GLN A 266 5.48 18.76 -10.64
C GLN A 266 6.68 19.23 -9.79
N GLU A 267 7.88 18.75 -10.08
CA GLU A 267 9.10 19.15 -9.38
C GLU A 267 9.40 20.63 -9.66
N LEU A 268 9.37 21.01 -10.92
CA LEU A 268 9.56 22.40 -11.33
C LEU A 268 8.50 23.35 -10.73
N ALA A 269 7.23 22.94 -10.78
CA ALA A 269 6.13 23.73 -10.24
C ALA A 269 6.22 23.97 -8.73
N THR A 270 6.91 23.11 -8.01
CA THR A 270 7.06 23.19 -6.55
C THR A 270 8.49 23.43 -6.08
N LEU A 271 9.37 23.84 -6.99
CA LEU A 271 10.76 24.15 -6.69
C LEU A 271 10.85 25.32 -5.71
N ARG A 272 11.56 25.14 -4.63
CA ARG A 272 11.68 26.12 -3.55
C ARG A 272 12.89 27.04 -3.78
N LEU A 273 12.84 28.24 -3.23
CA LEU A 273 13.95 29.20 -3.33
C LEU A 273 15.21 28.72 -2.58
N ASP A 274 15.04 28.00 -1.46
CA ASP A 274 16.14 27.41 -0.69
C ASP A 274 16.79 26.19 -1.36
N GLU A 275 16.22 25.70 -2.45
CA GLU A 275 16.78 24.65 -3.33
C GLU A 275 17.59 25.24 -4.51
N ILE A 276 17.70 26.58 -4.62
CA ILE A 276 18.36 27.28 -5.73
C ILE A 276 19.58 28.00 -5.22
N HIS A 277 20.74 27.62 -5.72
CA HIS A 277 22.04 28.17 -5.38
C HIS A 277 22.50 29.11 -6.50
N LEU A 278 22.18 30.40 -6.39
CA LEU A 278 22.51 31.42 -7.40
C LEU A 278 23.97 31.84 -7.41
N ASP A 279 24.68 31.60 -6.32
CA ASP A 279 26.13 31.81 -6.18
C ASP A 279 26.94 30.85 -7.05
N GLU A 280 26.50 29.58 -7.09
CA GLU A 280 27.13 28.51 -7.88
C GLU A 280 26.32 28.08 -9.10
N TRP A 281 25.17 28.69 -9.34
CA TRP A 281 24.29 28.44 -10.48
C TRP A 281 23.87 26.97 -10.65
N TYR A 282 23.31 26.37 -9.61
CA TYR A 282 22.67 25.06 -9.68
C TYR A 282 21.39 25.01 -8.84
N MET A 283 20.59 23.98 -9.06
CA MET A 283 19.44 23.63 -8.24
C MET A 283 19.62 22.26 -7.64
N LYS A 284 19.32 22.11 -6.35
CA LYS A 284 19.39 20.82 -5.62
C LYS A 284 18.01 20.45 -5.11
N ALA A 285 17.28 19.63 -5.87
CA ALA A 285 15.88 19.31 -5.61
C ALA A 285 15.48 17.93 -6.12
N GLY A 286 14.19 17.63 -6.09
CA GLY A 286 13.59 16.41 -6.64
C GLY A 286 12.74 15.66 -5.64
N MET A 287 11.72 14.92 -6.12
CA MET A 287 10.66 14.40 -5.23
C MET A 287 10.30 12.93 -5.42
N LYS A 288 10.43 12.36 -6.62
CA LYS A 288 9.64 11.17 -6.97
C LYS A 288 10.34 9.84 -6.76
N THR A 289 11.62 9.76 -6.94
CA THR A 289 12.42 8.52 -6.86
C THR A 289 13.64 8.75 -5.99
N ASP A 290 14.22 7.71 -5.40
CA ASP A 290 15.41 7.89 -4.58
C ASP A 290 16.58 8.48 -5.39
N ALA A 291 16.79 8.03 -6.63
CA ALA A 291 17.74 8.62 -7.58
C ALA A 291 17.36 10.06 -8.01
N GLY A 292 16.11 10.46 -7.86
CA GLY A 292 15.64 11.81 -8.22
C GLY A 292 15.62 12.79 -7.07
N LYS A 293 15.71 12.34 -5.82
CA LYS A 293 15.72 13.20 -4.64
C LYS A 293 17.08 13.87 -4.47
N GLN A 294 17.04 15.16 -4.12
CA GLN A 294 18.26 15.94 -3.84
C GLN A 294 19.30 15.90 -4.97
N ARG A 295 18.87 15.67 -6.24
CA ARG A 295 19.77 15.71 -7.37
C ARG A 295 20.19 17.12 -7.72
N ILE A 296 21.41 17.24 -8.18
CA ILE A 296 21.99 18.51 -8.64
C ILE A 296 21.70 18.67 -10.13
N VAL A 297 21.18 19.84 -10.51
CA VAL A 297 20.98 20.24 -11.91
C VAL A 297 21.60 21.63 -12.08
N PRO A 298 22.71 21.76 -12.78
CA PRO A 298 23.27 23.08 -13.09
C PRO A 298 22.29 23.94 -13.89
N ILE A 299 22.36 25.25 -13.70
CA ILE A 299 21.55 26.20 -14.44
C ILE A 299 22.32 26.61 -15.70
N HIS A 300 21.81 26.17 -16.86
CA HIS A 300 22.41 26.47 -18.17
C HIS A 300 22.56 28.00 -18.39
N GLU A 301 23.68 28.44 -18.95
CA GLU A 301 24.04 29.86 -19.13
C GLU A 301 22.91 30.67 -19.75
N LYS A 302 22.29 30.15 -20.82
CA LYS A 302 21.21 30.85 -21.55
C LYS A 302 20.00 31.22 -20.69
N ILE A 303 19.74 30.51 -19.60
CA ILE A 303 18.53 30.69 -18.75
C ILE A 303 18.81 31.34 -17.41
N LYS A 304 20.09 31.62 -17.05
CA LYS A 304 20.44 32.26 -15.77
C LYS A 304 19.62 33.51 -15.50
N GLY A 305 19.50 34.39 -16.51
CA GLY A 305 18.69 35.62 -16.42
C GLY A 305 17.21 35.33 -16.10
N LEU A 306 16.61 34.29 -16.71
CA LEU A 306 15.21 33.92 -16.48
C LEU A 306 15.00 33.35 -15.10
N VAL A 307 15.93 32.49 -14.63
CA VAL A 307 15.87 31.92 -13.28
C VAL A 307 15.98 33.04 -12.25
N LYS A 308 16.97 33.93 -12.39
CA LYS A 308 17.15 35.06 -11.46
C LYS A 308 15.94 35.98 -11.43
N MET A 309 15.37 36.32 -12.58
CA MET A 309 14.16 37.15 -12.69
C MET A 309 12.98 36.50 -11.90
N ASN A 310 12.74 35.21 -12.07
CA ASN A 310 11.69 34.52 -11.35
C ASN A 310 12.01 34.39 -9.83
N TYR A 311 13.29 34.21 -9.46
CA TYR A 311 13.74 34.18 -8.10
C TYR A 311 13.47 35.53 -7.38
N ASP A 312 13.94 36.63 -7.97
CA ASP A 312 13.76 37.98 -7.41
C ASP A 312 12.26 38.32 -7.27
N LYS A 313 11.46 38.01 -8.27
CA LYS A 313 10.00 38.16 -8.22
C LYS A 313 9.36 37.32 -7.10
N ALA A 314 9.81 36.10 -6.88
CA ALA A 314 9.30 35.26 -5.80
C ALA A 314 9.68 35.84 -4.43
N MET A 315 10.91 36.38 -4.29
CA MET A 315 11.36 37.07 -3.07
C MET A 315 10.52 38.33 -2.78
N GLU A 316 10.23 39.15 -3.78
CA GLU A 316 9.38 40.33 -3.65
C GLU A 316 7.95 39.97 -3.19
N LEU A 317 7.43 38.85 -3.68
CA LEU A 317 6.10 38.34 -3.31
C LEU A 317 6.08 37.61 -1.94
N GLY A 318 7.22 37.38 -1.32
CA GLY A 318 7.34 36.57 -0.12
C GLY A 318 6.97 35.09 -0.35
N SER A 319 7.15 34.60 -1.59
CA SER A 319 6.87 33.22 -1.96
C SER A 319 8.07 32.31 -1.66
N PRO A 320 7.89 31.18 -1.01
CA PRO A 320 8.97 30.19 -0.87
C PRO A 320 9.21 29.36 -2.14
N TYR A 321 8.45 29.58 -3.20
CA TYR A 321 8.53 28.82 -4.46
C TYR A 321 8.95 29.74 -5.62
N LEU A 322 9.82 29.22 -6.50
CA LEU A 322 10.30 29.95 -7.69
C LEU A 322 9.16 30.41 -8.57
N PHE A 323 8.23 29.52 -8.86
CA PHE A 323 7.10 29.83 -9.72
C PHE A 323 5.87 30.22 -8.90
N ASN A 324 5.51 31.48 -9.08
CA ASN A 324 4.31 32.06 -8.51
C ASN A 324 3.82 33.20 -9.40
N ASP A 325 2.57 33.20 -9.78
CA ASP A 325 2.04 34.21 -10.72
C ASP A 325 1.26 35.34 -10.07
N LYS A 326 0.81 35.18 -8.83
CA LYS A 326 -0.08 36.17 -8.17
C LYS A 326 0.04 36.23 -6.66
N GLY A 327 1.14 35.82 -6.05
CA GLY A 327 1.21 35.72 -4.59
C GLY A 327 0.39 34.53 -4.06
N GLN A 328 -0.18 34.66 -2.89
CA GLN A 328 -0.96 33.59 -2.23
C GLN A 328 -2.16 33.14 -3.05
N THR A 329 -2.39 31.86 -3.11
CA THR A 329 -3.61 31.27 -3.67
C THR A 329 -4.79 31.47 -2.69
N HIS A 330 -6.04 31.17 -3.12
CA HIS A 330 -7.21 31.24 -2.26
C HIS A 330 -7.10 30.42 -0.96
N ALA A 331 -6.21 29.43 -0.91
CA ALA A 331 -5.94 28.63 0.28
C ALA A 331 -4.76 29.16 1.12
N GLY A 332 -4.29 30.37 0.88
CA GLY A 332 -3.14 30.95 1.59
C GLY A 332 -1.78 30.29 1.23
N SER A 333 -1.72 29.57 0.14
CA SER A 333 -0.53 28.87 -0.33
C SER A 333 0.00 29.45 -1.63
N TYR A 334 1.29 29.71 -1.69
CA TYR A 334 1.98 30.10 -2.94
C TYR A 334 2.19 28.94 -3.91
N ARG A 335 1.94 27.70 -3.48
CA ARG A 335 2.24 26.48 -4.22
C ARG A 335 1.46 26.37 -5.52
N VAL A 336 2.18 26.18 -6.63
CA VAL A 336 1.61 25.82 -7.93
C VAL A 336 1.46 24.30 -8.00
N THR A 337 0.21 23.81 -8.09
CA THR A 337 -0.07 22.37 -8.28
C THR A 337 0.21 21.97 -9.74
N TYR A 338 0.32 20.65 -9.99
CA TYR A 338 0.45 20.14 -11.36
C TYR A 338 -0.66 20.62 -12.30
N ASP A 339 -1.91 20.62 -11.84
CA ASP A 339 -3.05 21.07 -12.66
C ASP A 339 -2.96 22.57 -13.01
N LYS A 340 -2.51 23.38 -12.05
CA LYS A 340 -2.24 24.79 -12.29
C LYS A 340 -1.09 24.98 -13.29
N TYR A 341 0.00 24.21 -13.14
CA TYR A 341 1.11 24.22 -14.08
C TYR A 341 0.64 23.82 -15.48
N LYS A 342 -0.12 22.71 -15.59
CA LYS A 342 -0.70 22.27 -16.85
C LYS A 342 -1.56 23.36 -17.52
N THR A 343 -2.43 24.01 -16.75
CA THR A 343 -3.26 25.11 -17.29
C THR A 343 -2.41 26.27 -17.85
N ARG A 344 -1.27 26.59 -17.24
CA ARG A 344 -0.36 27.64 -17.70
C ARG A 344 0.42 27.20 -18.93
N PHE A 345 0.87 25.96 -18.94
CA PHE A 345 1.47 25.31 -20.08
C PHE A 345 0.52 25.36 -21.30
N ASP A 346 -0.72 24.89 -21.13
CA ASP A 346 -1.73 24.88 -22.20
C ASP A 346 -1.99 26.28 -22.74
N LYS A 347 -1.95 27.34 -21.92
CA LYS A 347 -2.06 28.71 -22.34
C LYS A 347 -0.93 29.17 -23.27
N VAL A 348 0.31 28.82 -22.95
CA VAL A 348 1.47 29.15 -23.82
C VAL A 348 1.34 28.41 -25.14
N ILE A 349 1.03 27.13 -25.14
CA ILE A 349 0.81 26.33 -26.34
C ILE A 349 -0.23 27.00 -27.26
N GLN A 350 -1.37 27.40 -26.67
CA GLN A 350 -2.47 28.02 -27.41
C GLN A 350 -2.09 29.43 -27.95
N GLN A 351 -1.51 30.28 -27.09
CA GLN A 351 -1.19 31.67 -27.48
C GLN A 351 -0.12 31.72 -28.57
N LEU A 352 0.87 30.85 -28.48
CA LEU A 352 1.93 30.77 -29.48
C LEU A 352 1.56 29.88 -30.69
N LYS A 353 0.36 29.29 -30.71
CA LYS A 353 -0.09 28.34 -31.74
C LYS A 353 0.96 27.26 -32.02
N LEU A 354 1.48 26.66 -30.97
CA LEU A 354 2.37 25.51 -31.03
C LEU A 354 1.54 24.22 -31.25
N ASN A 355 2.23 23.08 -31.45
CA ASN A 355 1.54 21.82 -31.62
C ASN A 355 0.59 21.54 -30.43
N PRO A 356 -0.74 21.45 -30.63
CA PRO A 356 -1.72 21.30 -29.55
C PRO A 356 -1.64 19.96 -28.82
N ASN A 357 -0.89 19.01 -29.35
CA ASN A 357 -0.68 17.71 -28.73
C ASN A 357 0.46 17.70 -27.69
N HIS A 358 1.19 18.79 -27.55
CA HIS A 358 2.20 18.91 -26.49
C HIS A 358 1.60 18.77 -25.10
N ARG A 359 2.36 18.15 -24.23
CA ARG A 359 2.01 17.88 -22.83
C ARG A 359 3.08 18.40 -21.87
N PRO A 360 2.78 18.67 -20.61
CA PRO A 360 3.74 19.21 -19.64
C PRO A 360 5.03 18.41 -19.46
N HIS A 361 5.08 17.13 -19.84
CA HIS A 361 6.30 16.30 -19.82
C HIS A 361 7.17 16.45 -21.06
N ASP A 362 6.66 17.03 -22.15
CA ASP A 362 7.39 17.11 -23.42
C ASP A 362 8.60 18.07 -23.38
N PRO A 363 8.61 19.18 -22.60
CA PRO A 363 9.82 19.99 -22.39
C PRO A 363 10.99 19.15 -21.82
N ARG A 364 10.72 18.26 -20.86
CA ARG A 364 11.74 17.37 -20.31
C ARG A 364 12.22 16.36 -21.36
N MET A 365 11.34 15.83 -22.19
CA MET A 365 11.74 14.93 -23.30
C MET A 365 12.58 15.68 -24.33
N THR A 366 12.26 16.95 -24.58
CA THR A 366 13.06 17.86 -25.44
C THR A 366 14.45 18.05 -24.85
N PHE A 367 14.57 18.36 -23.56
CA PHE A 367 15.84 18.46 -22.85
C PHE A 367 16.70 17.19 -23.05
N ILE A 368 16.16 16.03 -22.73
CA ILE A 368 16.87 14.75 -22.85
C ILE A 368 17.34 14.52 -24.30
N THR A 369 16.48 14.82 -25.27
CA THR A 369 16.81 14.64 -26.68
C THR A 369 17.90 15.63 -27.15
N ARG A 370 17.83 16.89 -26.70
CA ARG A 370 18.86 17.90 -27.01
C ARG A 370 20.21 17.53 -26.39
N CYS A 371 20.22 17.11 -25.13
CA CYS A 371 21.43 16.62 -24.46
C CYS A 371 22.06 15.44 -25.22
N LYS A 372 21.25 14.45 -25.61
CA LYS A 372 21.74 13.30 -26.38
C LYS A 372 22.31 13.70 -27.76
N ARG A 373 21.67 14.65 -28.45
CA ARG A 373 22.18 15.18 -29.72
C ARG A 373 23.49 15.98 -29.56
N ALA A 374 23.66 16.60 -28.39
CA ALA A 374 24.88 17.35 -28.06
C ALA A 374 25.98 16.46 -27.47
N ASN A 375 25.81 15.14 -27.43
CA ASN A 375 26.75 14.19 -26.84
C ASN A 375 27.08 14.49 -25.36
N VAL A 376 26.09 14.93 -24.59
CA VAL A 376 26.18 15.00 -23.14
C VAL A 376 26.39 13.57 -22.59
N ASP A 377 27.29 13.41 -21.62
CA ASP A 377 27.52 12.11 -21.00
C ASP A 377 26.22 11.47 -20.52
N GLU A 378 26.03 10.18 -20.80
CA GLU A 378 24.78 9.48 -20.51
C GLU A 378 24.49 9.42 -19.02
N TYR A 379 25.52 9.24 -18.19
CA TYR A 379 25.35 9.13 -16.74
C TYR A 379 25.15 10.51 -16.10
N ALA A 380 25.85 11.52 -16.56
CA ALA A 380 25.58 12.92 -16.19
C ALA A 380 24.12 13.31 -16.51
N LEU A 381 23.63 12.94 -17.68
CA LEU A 381 22.24 13.15 -18.05
C LEU A 381 21.27 12.37 -17.15
N LYS A 382 21.57 11.10 -16.83
CA LYS A 382 20.76 10.28 -15.91
C LYS A 382 20.68 10.92 -14.53
N GLU A 383 21.79 11.42 -14.00
CA GLU A 383 21.81 12.14 -12.72
C GLU A 383 20.96 13.40 -12.77
N MET A 384 21.19 14.29 -13.74
CA MET A 384 20.44 15.53 -13.90
C MET A 384 18.93 15.30 -14.04
N VAL A 385 18.50 14.23 -14.74
CA VAL A 385 17.07 13.94 -14.88
C VAL A 385 16.52 13.02 -13.77
N GLY A 386 17.35 12.47 -12.88
CA GLY A 386 16.94 11.59 -11.80
C GLY A 386 16.39 10.26 -12.31
N HIS A 387 17.13 9.60 -13.19
CA HIS A 387 16.95 8.21 -13.59
C HIS A 387 17.89 7.33 -12.78
N SER A 388 17.48 6.11 -12.45
CA SER A 388 18.34 5.14 -11.78
C SER A 388 19.50 4.72 -12.67
N ILE A 389 20.70 4.69 -12.10
CA ILE A 389 21.91 4.17 -12.73
C ILE A 389 22.07 2.76 -12.20
N GLN A 390 22.05 1.76 -13.10
CA GLN A 390 22.19 0.34 -12.73
C GLN A 390 23.65 -0.14 -12.74
N ASP A 391 24.51 0.58 -13.43
CA ASP A 391 25.95 0.30 -13.44
C ASP A 391 26.54 0.62 -12.08
N ILE A 392 27.21 -0.37 -11.47
CA ILE A 392 27.78 -0.26 -10.12
C ILE A 392 28.95 0.71 -10.11
N THR A 393 29.79 0.74 -11.16
CA THR A 393 30.91 1.65 -11.26
C THR A 393 30.42 3.09 -11.27
N GLU A 394 29.42 3.37 -12.06
CA GLU A 394 28.84 4.70 -12.22
C GLU A 394 28.01 5.15 -11.02
N SER A 395 27.32 4.24 -10.36
CA SER A 395 26.44 4.57 -9.23
C SER A 395 27.15 4.63 -7.88
N THR A 396 28.30 3.96 -7.74
CA THR A 396 28.98 3.81 -6.43
C THR A 396 30.36 4.44 -6.40
N TYR A 397 31.10 4.40 -7.52
CA TYR A 397 32.50 4.82 -7.57
C TYR A 397 32.74 6.09 -8.39
N THR A 398 31.73 6.59 -9.08
CA THR A 398 31.83 7.83 -9.86
C THR A 398 31.01 8.92 -9.18
N GLU A 399 31.67 9.99 -8.73
CA GLU A 399 31.02 11.18 -8.17
C GLU A 399 31.18 12.32 -9.18
N ARG A 400 30.05 12.88 -9.63
CA ARG A 400 30.02 14.02 -10.52
C ARG A 400 29.67 15.28 -9.73
N ASP A 401 30.62 16.16 -9.61
CA ASP A 401 30.40 17.45 -8.99
C ASP A 401 29.60 18.41 -9.90
N VAL A 402 29.26 19.56 -9.37
CA VAL A 402 28.47 20.57 -10.08
C VAL A 402 29.18 21.05 -11.35
N GLU A 403 30.51 21.16 -11.32
CA GLU A 403 31.29 21.68 -12.46
C GLU A 403 31.30 20.67 -13.62
N TRP A 404 31.53 19.40 -13.33
CA TRP A 404 31.43 18.34 -14.35
C TRP A 404 30.04 18.31 -15.00
N LEU A 405 28.97 18.31 -14.17
CA LEU A 405 27.59 18.34 -14.70
C LEU A 405 27.32 19.61 -15.54
N ARG A 406 27.95 20.75 -15.18
CA ARG A 406 27.82 22.00 -15.93
C ARG A 406 28.52 21.92 -17.27
N GLU A 407 29.78 21.45 -17.30
CA GLU A 407 30.53 21.27 -18.55
C GLU A 407 29.76 20.39 -19.53
N ASP A 408 29.15 19.33 -19.03
CA ASP A 408 28.34 18.45 -19.85
C ASP A 408 27.04 19.12 -20.33
N LEU A 409 26.34 19.86 -19.44
CA LEU A 409 25.11 20.54 -19.78
C LEU A 409 25.33 21.66 -20.84
N GLU A 410 26.41 22.40 -20.76
CA GLU A 410 26.71 23.50 -21.68
C GLU A 410 27.04 23.02 -23.11
N LYS A 411 27.27 21.74 -23.36
CA LYS A 411 27.31 21.13 -24.70
C LYS A 411 25.97 21.29 -25.41
N MET A 412 24.88 21.44 -24.67
CA MET A 412 23.52 21.61 -25.23
C MET A 412 23.33 23.06 -25.68
N GLN A 413 23.26 23.28 -26.98
CA GLN A 413 23.03 24.60 -27.57
C GLN A 413 21.58 25.08 -27.45
#